data_7cbbe23e07a0f6f7d645eb677801701d
#
_entry.id   7cbbe23e07a0f6f7d645eb677801701d
#
_cell.length_a   1.000
_cell.length_b   1.000
_cell.length_c   1.000
_cell.angle_alpha   90.00
_cell.angle_beta   90.00
_cell.angle_gamma   90.00
#
_symmetry.space_group_name_H-M   'P 1'
#
loop_
_entity.id
_entity.type
_entity.pdbx_description
1 polymer ?
#
loop_
_entity_poly.entity_id
_entity_poly.type
_entity_poly.pdbx_seq_one_letter_code
_entity_poly.pdbx_strand_id
1 'polypeptide(L)'
;MERRKFIFDGSKVLISAFCIPDLIQAGTQNIGVVVEQITFGSDHHFFGYIGQSLTIPWNKKGNRLICLSSPFHDHLPGKDEAANVNLIHLDHKQKQAYKVEKLDESQGWNHQQGTMFYWNPHQPNSQFFFNDRDPKTGVVYTVLYDIKKRQRVKTYHYPQQSFGNSGVCPVGKYFLAINYARMARLRPVTGYKDSFDWAADVPAPKDDGIAIIDIETGEKKMLLSFEQMAQGLERNGFDAKDRNLFINHTLWSRDGQWIYFFVRGGWKSDKDGREALNVACSIKVDGSQFVAGHQHIGGHPEWYQGTQIIGSSENRQVVYDIAQRKIVRTLGNAIVFPKPEGDISLSPDGKWLINGHNNKAGFNFYSINLGE
;
A
#
# COMPACT_ATOMS: atom_id res chain seq x y z
N MET A 1 4.39 -21.48 -25.68
CA MET A 1 4.52 -20.39 -24.67
C MET A 1 5.87 -20.55 -23.99
N GLU A 2 6.83 -19.74 -24.36
CA GLU A 2 8.20 -19.83 -23.81
C GLU A 2 8.23 -19.33 -22.38
N ARG A 3 8.75 -20.19 -21.49
CA ARG A 3 9.07 -19.80 -20.11
C ARG A 3 10.16 -18.73 -20.17
N ARG A 4 9.87 -17.50 -19.81
CA ARG A 4 10.90 -16.48 -19.61
C ARG A 4 11.81 -16.91 -18.46
N LYS A 5 13.01 -17.37 -18.82
CA LYS A 5 14.09 -17.56 -17.87
C LYS A 5 14.51 -16.19 -17.36
N PHE A 6 14.30 -15.93 -16.07
CA PHE A 6 14.94 -14.81 -15.40
C PHE A 6 16.44 -15.15 -15.27
N ILE A 7 17.25 -14.59 -16.14
CA ILE A 7 18.71 -14.62 -15.99
C ILE A 7 19.05 -13.41 -15.13
N PHE A 8 19.38 -13.64 -13.88
CA PHE A 8 20.05 -12.66 -13.06
C PHE A 8 21.54 -12.66 -13.42
N ASP A 9 21.95 -11.72 -14.24
CA ASP A 9 23.35 -11.37 -14.37
C ASP A 9 23.73 -10.56 -13.13
N GLY A 10 24.84 -10.95 -12.47
CA GLY A 10 25.23 -10.52 -11.14
C GLY A 10 25.08 -9.04 -10.86
N SER A 11 23.95 -8.64 -10.30
CA SER A 11 23.65 -7.26 -9.94
C SER A 11 24.45 -6.86 -8.73
N LYS A 12 25.28 -5.83 -8.87
CA LYS A 12 26.08 -5.23 -7.83
C LYS A 12 25.15 -4.61 -6.77
N VAL A 13 25.06 -5.21 -5.60
CA VAL A 13 24.45 -4.56 -4.44
C VAL A 13 25.49 -3.64 -3.82
N LEU A 14 25.31 -2.34 -3.99
CA LEU A 14 26.14 -1.32 -3.34
C LEU A 14 25.56 -1.05 -1.95
N ILE A 15 26.28 -1.50 -0.92
CA ILE A 15 26.06 -1.02 0.45
C ILE A 15 27.09 0.06 0.70
N SER A 16 26.65 1.29 0.88
CA SER A 16 27.52 2.35 1.40
C SER A 16 26.94 2.89 2.70
N ALA A 17 27.69 2.72 3.74
CA ALA A 17 27.50 3.34 5.03
C ALA A 17 28.22 4.69 5.08
N PHE A 18 27.70 5.60 5.89
CA PHE A 18 28.33 6.76 6.52
C PHE A 18 28.42 8.08 5.74
N CYS A 19 27.70 9.06 6.28
CA CYS A 19 28.02 10.48 6.10
C CYS A 19 29.09 10.89 7.13
N ILE A 20 30.36 10.87 6.72
CA ILE A 20 31.40 11.72 7.29
C ILE A 20 31.88 12.60 6.13
N PRO A 21 31.97 13.93 6.25
CA PRO A 21 32.62 14.73 5.23
C PRO A 21 34.10 14.36 5.23
N ASP A 22 34.59 13.97 4.08
CA ASP A 22 35.94 13.54 3.75
C ASP A 22 36.20 12.02 3.81
N LEU A 23 36.41 11.47 2.62
CA LEU A 23 36.86 10.11 2.28
C LEU A 23 35.79 9.00 2.26
N ILE A 24 34.98 9.00 1.23
CA ILE A 24 34.22 7.80 0.85
C ILE A 24 35.07 6.95 -0.11
N GLN A 25 35.76 5.96 0.39
CA GLN A 25 36.12 4.79 -0.40
C GLN A 25 34.89 3.87 -0.40
N ALA A 26 34.10 3.92 -1.46
CA ALA A 26 32.98 3.01 -1.67
C ALA A 26 33.55 1.60 -1.91
N GLY A 27 33.61 0.79 -0.87
CA GLY A 27 33.86 -0.63 -0.97
C GLY A 27 32.59 -1.31 -1.54
N THR A 28 32.65 -1.80 -2.78
CA THR A 28 31.64 -2.70 -3.31
C THR A 28 31.81 -4.06 -2.63
N GLN A 29 31.04 -4.36 -1.60
CA GLN A 29 30.89 -5.73 -1.14
C GLN A 29 29.89 -6.43 -2.07
N ASN A 30 30.34 -7.47 -2.79
CA ASN A 30 29.45 -8.40 -3.44
C ASN A 30 28.76 -9.23 -2.34
N ILE A 31 27.59 -8.80 -1.90
CA ILE A 31 26.73 -9.63 -1.06
C ILE A 31 26.09 -10.64 -2.01
N GLY A 32 26.43 -11.91 -1.87
CA GLY A 32 25.77 -12.98 -2.57
C GLY A 32 24.28 -12.99 -2.20
N VAL A 33 23.41 -12.63 -3.14
CA VAL A 33 21.96 -12.74 -2.98
C VAL A 33 21.53 -14.12 -3.47
N VAL A 34 20.86 -14.88 -2.60
CA VAL A 34 20.21 -16.15 -2.98
C VAL A 34 18.73 -15.85 -3.21
N VAL A 35 18.27 -16.17 -4.43
CA VAL A 35 16.85 -16.07 -4.78
C VAL A 35 16.26 -17.48 -4.78
N GLU A 36 15.21 -17.67 -3.99
CA GLU A 36 14.52 -18.94 -3.87
C GLU A 36 13.07 -18.81 -4.31
N GLN A 37 12.63 -19.69 -5.21
CA GLN A 37 11.22 -19.80 -5.58
C GLN A 37 10.49 -20.60 -4.50
N ILE A 38 9.49 -20.02 -3.86
CA ILE A 38 8.77 -20.61 -2.72
C ILE A 38 7.37 -21.14 -3.07
N THR A 39 6.85 -20.82 -4.26
CA THR A 39 5.57 -21.34 -4.76
C THR A 39 5.73 -21.97 -6.13
N PHE A 40 4.96 -23.04 -6.40
CA PHE A 40 5.02 -23.84 -7.63
C PHE A 40 3.59 -24.14 -8.09
N GLY A 41 3.44 -24.54 -9.34
CA GLY A 41 2.15 -24.90 -9.93
C GLY A 41 1.70 -23.91 -11.01
N SER A 42 0.43 -24.00 -11.36
CA SER A 42 -0.19 -23.19 -12.42
C SER A 42 -0.67 -21.82 -11.95
N ASP A 43 -0.97 -21.70 -10.66
CA ASP A 43 -1.51 -20.48 -10.09
C ASP A 43 -0.44 -19.40 -9.92
N HIS A 44 -0.84 -18.16 -10.12
CA HIS A 44 -0.05 -16.97 -9.80
C HIS A 44 -0.26 -16.59 -8.34
N HIS A 45 0.83 -16.50 -7.57
CA HIS A 45 0.80 -16.11 -6.17
C HIS A 45 1.29 -14.67 -6.02
N PHE A 46 0.54 -13.84 -5.31
CA PHE A 46 0.88 -12.44 -5.11
C PHE A 46 0.29 -11.91 -3.80
N PHE A 47 0.91 -10.88 -3.26
CA PHE A 47 0.43 -10.22 -2.04
C PHE A 47 -0.37 -8.97 -2.37
N GLY A 48 0.09 -8.21 -3.35
CA GLY A 48 -0.37 -6.90 -3.69
C GLY A 48 0.70 -5.87 -3.41
N TYR A 49 0.30 -4.67 -3.04
CA TYR A 49 1.23 -3.58 -2.79
C TYR A 49 1.93 -3.75 -1.43
N ILE A 50 3.26 -3.78 -1.43
CA ILE A 50 4.11 -3.97 -0.25
C ILE A 50 4.86 -2.68 0.06
N GLY A 51 5.18 -2.46 1.35
CA GLY A 51 6.09 -1.42 1.81
C GLY A 51 5.43 -0.18 2.36
N GLN A 52 4.14 -0.02 2.18
CA GLN A 52 3.42 1.12 2.74
C GLN A 52 2.93 0.84 4.16
N SER A 53 3.36 1.65 5.13
CA SER A 53 2.85 1.63 6.50
C SER A 53 2.78 0.23 7.11
N LEU A 54 3.87 -0.50 7.00
CA LEU A 54 3.99 -1.88 7.51
C LEU A 54 3.07 -2.90 6.81
N THR A 55 2.70 -2.65 5.57
CA THR A 55 2.02 -3.62 4.71
C THR A 55 3.03 -4.67 4.27
N ILE A 56 3.11 -5.78 4.99
CA ILE A 56 4.08 -6.85 4.73
C ILE A 56 3.39 -8.22 4.71
N PRO A 57 3.83 -9.15 3.84
CA PRO A 57 3.25 -10.49 3.78
C PRO A 57 3.62 -11.39 4.96
N TRP A 58 4.78 -11.13 5.62
CA TRP A 58 5.29 -11.94 6.72
C TRP A 58 4.53 -11.71 8.02
N ASN A 59 4.25 -12.79 8.74
CA ASN A 59 3.84 -12.69 10.13
C ASN A 59 5.01 -12.21 11.02
N LYS A 60 4.76 -11.77 12.24
CA LYS A 60 5.81 -11.25 13.15
C LYS A 60 6.94 -12.25 13.42
N LYS A 61 6.68 -13.56 13.37
CA LYS A 61 7.70 -14.61 13.53
C LYS A 61 8.51 -14.88 12.26
N GLY A 62 8.13 -14.34 11.11
CA GLY A 62 8.80 -14.57 9.83
C GLY A 62 8.66 -16.00 9.28
N ASN A 63 7.79 -16.83 9.84
CA ASN A 63 7.63 -18.23 9.43
C ASN A 63 6.37 -18.52 8.61
N ARG A 64 5.60 -17.48 8.29
CA ARG A 64 4.38 -17.56 7.47
C ARG A 64 4.26 -16.33 6.59
N LEU A 65 3.71 -16.54 5.39
CA LEU A 65 3.30 -15.48 4.47
C LEU A 65 1.81 -15.64 4.18
N ILE A 66 1.10 -14.53 4.08
CA ILE A 66 -0.24 -14.49 3.47
C ILE A 66 -0.11 -14.02 2.03
N CYS A 67 -0.90 -14.60 1.14
CA CYS A 67 -0.95 -14.19 -0.26
C CYS A 67 -2.30 -14.53 -0.89
N LEU A 68 -2.58 -13.90 -2.04
CA LEU A 68 -3.61 -14.37 -2.95
C LEU A 68 -3.02 -15.38 -3.94
N SER A 69 -3.86 -16.26 -4.49
CA SER A 69 -3.56 -16.95 -5.73
C SER A 69 -4.73 -16.88 -6.70
N SER A 70 -4.39 -16.80 -7.99
CA SER A 70 -5.33 -16.76 -9.11
C SER A 70 -4.78 -17.58 -10.27
N PRO A 71 -5.64 -18.27 -11.05
CA PRO A 71 -5.22 -18.96 -12.26
C PRO A 71 -4.89 -18.01 -13.42
N PHE A 72 -5.15 -16.72 -13.30
CA PHE A 72 -4.92 -15.70 -14.32
C PHE A 72 -4.28 -14.42 -13.75
N HIS A 73 -3.65 -13.64 -14.64
CA HIS A 73 -3.08 -12.31 -14.32
C HIS A 73 -3.10 -11.35 -15.52
N ASP A 74 -3.81 -11.70 -16.58
CA ASP A 74 -3.82 -11.01 -17.88
C ASP A 74 -5.01 -10.05 -18.06
N HIS A 75 -5.97 -10.09 -17.15
CA HIS A 75 -7.13 -9.19 -17.14
C HIS A 75 -7.53 -8.78 -15.71
N LEU A 76 -8.36 -7.74 -15.59
CA LEU A 76 -8.89 -7.31 -14.29
C LEU A 76 -10.00 -8.27 -13.82
N PRO A 77 -9.99 -8.70 -12.54
CA PRO A 77 -11.01 -9.62 -12.02
C PRO A 77 -12.42 -9.11 -12.22
N GLY A 78 -13.30 -9.95 -12.72
CA GLY A 78 -14.74 -9.71 -12.80
C GLY A 78 -15.47 -10.06 -11.50
N LYS A 79 -16.80 -9.89 -11.52
CA LYS A 79 -17.62 -10.09 -10.32
C LYS A 79 -17.63 -11.54 -9.79
N ASP A 80 -17.43 -12.52 -10.66
CA ASP A 80 -17.49 -13.96 -10.33
C ASP A 80 -16.10 -14.61 -10.25
N GLU A 81 -15.02 -13.82 -10.31
CA GLU A 81 -13.64 -14.27 -10.31
C GLU A 81 -12.98 -14.01 -8.95
N ALA A 82 -13.18 -14.95 -8.04
CA ALA A 82 -12.55 -14.92 -6.73
C ALA A 82 -11.06 -15.33 -6.81
N ALA A 83 -10.23 -14.73 -5.94
CA ALA A 83 -8.90 -15.23 -5.65
C ALA A 83 -8.88 -16.04 -4.35
N ASN A 84 -8.03 -17.07 -4.29
CA ASN A 84 -7.82 -17.80 -3.06
C ASN A 84 -6.97 -16.99 -2.08
N VAL A 85 -7.40 -16.94 -0.83
CA VAL A 85 -6.61 -16.41 0.30
C VAL A 85 -5.79 -17.56 0.88
N ASN A 86 -4.47 -17.47 0.76
CA ASN A 86 -3.56 -18.55 1.12
C ASN A 86 -2.60 -18.16 2.23
N LEU A 87 -2.15 -19.19 2.96
CA LEU A 87 -1.05 -19.14 3.90
C LEU A 87 0.10 -20.00 3.37
N ILE A 88 1.28 -19.42 3.24
CA ILE A 88 2.51 -20.15 2.92
C ILE A 88 3.25 -20.38 4.23
N HIS A 89 3.54 -21.64 4.54
CA HIS A 89 4.33 -22.05 5.69
C HIS A 89 5.80 -22.09 5.28
N LEU A 90 6.64 -21.27 5.91
CA LEU A 90 8.07 -21.20 5.65
C LEU A 90 8.81 -22.08 6.65
N ASP A 91 9.50 -23.11 6.15
CA ASP A 91 10.44 -23.90 6.96
C ASP A 91 11.86 -23.58 6.50
N HIS A 92 12.53 -22.68 7.20
CA HIS A 92 13.89 -22.26 6.90
C HIS A 92 14.94 -23.38 7.06
N LYS A 93 14.58 -24.52 7.65
CA LYS A 93 15.48 -25.68 7.84
C LYS A 93 15.40 -26.68 6.71
N GLN A 94 14.27 -26.74 6.01
CA GLN A 94 14.05 -27.66 4.89
C GLN A 94 14.01 -26.85 3.59
N LYS A 95 15.02 -26.99 2.76
CA LYS A 95 15.07 -26.43 1.40
C LYS A 95 14.12 -27.17 0.43
N GLN A 96 12.91 -27.51 0.88
CA GLN A 96 11.90 -28.18 0.08
C GLN A 96 10.72 -27.23 -0.21
N ALA A 97 9.90 -27.58 -1.19
CA ALA A 97 8.71 -26.81 -1.55
C ALA A 97 7.86 -26.47 -0.31
N TYR A 98 7.65 -25.18 -0.07
CA TYR A 98 6.86 -24.69 1.05
C TYR A 98 5.39 -25.10 0.89
N LYS A 99 4.74 -25.42 2.00
CA LYS A 99 3.32 -25.75 1.97
C LYS A 99 2.49 -24.50 1.76
N VAL A 100 1.70 -24.50 0.69
CA VAL A 100 0.65 -23.50 0.45
C VAL A 100 -0.68 -24.08 0.96
N GLU A 101 -1.37 -23.34 1.82
CA GLU A 101 -2.62 -23.74 2.42
C GLU A 101 -3.70 -22.72 2.10
N LYS A 102 -4.78 -23.14 1.42
CA LYS A 102 -5.95 -22.31 1.20
C LYS A 102 -6.70 -22.12 2.51
N LEU A 103 -6.96 -20.87 2.89
CA LEU A 103 -7.71 -20.49 4.08
C LEU A 103 -9.12 -20.01 3.75
N ASP A 104 -9.28 -19.20 2.71
CA ASP A 104 -10.52 -18.53 2.34
C ASP A 104 -10.49 -18.14 0.86
N GLU A 105 -11.48 -17.37 0.43
CA GLU A 105 -11.56 -16.73 -0.88
C GLU A 105 -11.93 -15.25 -0.71
N SER A 106 -11.58 -14.42 -1.71
CA SER A 106 -12.00 -13.03 -1.80
C SER A 106 -12.45 -12.69 -3.20
N GLN A 107 -13.56 -12.00 -3.32
CA GLN A 107 -14.03 -11.33 -4.55
C GLN A 107 -13.73 -9.82 -4.55
N GLY A 108 -13.19 -9.28 -3.45
CA GLY A 108 -12.75 -7.90 -3.32
C GLY A 108 -11.24 -7.76 -3.51
N TRP A 109 -10.76 -7.89 -4.76
CA TRP A 109 -9.34 -7.92 -5.05
C TRP A 109 -8.96 -7.36 -6.42
N ASN A 110 -7.70 -7.03 -6.61
CA ASN A 110 -7.09 -6.74 -7.91
C ASN A 110 -5.60 -7.15 -7.90
N HIS A 111 -4.98 -7.21 -9.08
CA HIS A 111 -3.58 -7.67 -9.19
C HIS A 111 -2.57 -6.69 -8.61
N GLN A 112 -2.87 -5.39 -8.56
CA GLN A 112 -1.91 -4.37 -8.11
C GLN A 112 -1.87 -4.25 -6.58
N GLN A 113 -3.05 -4.20 -5.93
CA GLN A 113 -3.14 -3.98 -4.49
C GLN A 113 -3.55 -5.22 -3.70
N GLY A 114 -3.79 -6.34 -4.40
CA GLY A 114 -4.33 -7.54 -3.78
C GLY A 114 -5.71 -7.28 -3.18
N THR A 115 -5.91 -7.76 -1.97
CA THR A 115 -7.12 -7.55 -1.16
C THR A 115 -6.84 -6.74 0.11
N MET A 116 -5.78 -5.93 0.10
CA MET A 116 -5.33 -5.11 1.23
C MET A 116 -5.09 -5.94 2.49
N PHE A 117 -4.20 -6.90 2.40
CA PHE A 117 -3.79 -7.71 3.55
C PHE A 117 -3.05 -6.89 4.60
N TYR A 118 -3.44 -7.08 5.87
CA TYR A 118 -2.73 -6.58 7.03
C TYR A 118 -2.77 -7.58 8.16
N TRP A 119 -1.61 -7.92 8.75
CA TRP A 119 -1.59 -8.65 10.00
C TRP A 119 -2.21 -7.82 11.13
N ASN A 120 -3.02 -8.46 11.99
CA ASN A 120 -3.57 -7.79 13.16
C ASN A 120 -2.45 -7.46 14.14
N PRO A 121 -2.16 -6.18 14.46
CA PRO A 121 -1.08 -5.79 15.36
C PRO A 121 -1.15 -6.44 16.74
N HIS A 122 -2.35 -6.73 17.25
CA HIS A 122 -2.54 -7.40 18.53
C HIS A 122 -2.33 -8.92 18.46
N GLN A 123 -2.51 -9.53 17.28
CA GLN A 123 -2.33 -10.97 17.06
C GLN A 123 -1.53 -11.25 15.77
N PRO A 124 -0.30 -10.72 15.65
CA PRO A 124 0.43 -10.63 14.37
C PRO A 124 1.01 -11.97 13.88
N ASN A 125 0.65 -13.07 14.50
CA ASN A 125 1.03 -14.41 14.09
C ASN A 125 -0.16 -15.32 13.78
N SER A 126 -1.39 -14.84 14.01
CA SER A 126 -2.58 -15.68 13.92
C SER A 126 -3.81 -15.00 13.33
N GLN A 127 -3.83 -13.67 13.23
CA GLN A 127 -4.96 -12.97 12.64
C GLN A 127 -4.51 -11.96 11.60
N PHE A 128 -5.30 -11.82 10.55
CA PHE A 128 -5.07 -10.84 9.50
C PHE A 128 -6.38 -10.30 8.93
N PHE A 129 -6.30 -9.08 8.39
CA PHE A 129 -7.38 -8.42 7.67
C PHE A 129 -7.24 -8.63 6.17
N PHE A 130 -8.37 -8.70 5.48
CA PHE A 130 -8.47 -8.60 4.03
C PHE A 130 -9.84 -8.06 3.63
N ASN A 131 -9.97 -7.55 2.43
CA ASN A 131 -11.24 -7.14 1.88
C ASN A 131 -11.91 -8.28 1.13
N ASP A 132 -13.24 -8.23 1.09
CA ASP A 132 -14.07 -9.11 0.29
C ASP A 132 -15.24 -8.31 -0.29
N ARG A 133 -15.99 -8.91 -1.18
CA ARG A 133 -17.16 -8.31 -1.82
C ARG A 133 -18.31 -9.30 -1.83
N ASP A 134 -19.49 -8.85 -1.44
CA ASP A 134 -20.70 -9.64 -1.54
C ASP A 134 -21.06 -9.83 -3.02
N PRO A 135 -21.17 -11.07 -3.52
CA PRO A 135 -21.41 -11.34 -4.95
C PRO A 135 -22.81 -10.93 -5.42
N LYS A 136 -23.78 -10.79 -4.51
CA LYS A 136 -25.17 -10.43 -4.86
C LYS A 136 -25.36 -8.92 -4.88
N THR A 137 -24.82 -8.22 -3.90
CA THR A 137 -25.02 -6.78 -3.73
C THR A 137 -23.90 -5.93 -4.30
N GLY A 138 -22.72 -6.53 -4.50
CA GLY A 138 -21.51 -5.80 -4.89
C GLY A 138 -20.87 -5.00 -3.76
N VAL A 139 -21.42 -5.06 -2.54
CA VAL A 139 -20.92 -4.30 -1.39
C VAL A 139 -19.57 -4.85 -0.95
N VAL A 140 -18.55 -3.97 -0.89
CA VAL A 140 -17.23 -4.30 -0.35
C VAL A 140 -17.25 -4.19 1.17
N TYR A 141 -16.57 -5.11 1.83
CA TYR A 141 -16.44 -5.14 3.28
C TYR A 141 -15.07 -5.70 3.69
N THR A 142 -14.72 -5.55 4.96
CA THR A 142 -13.45 -6.04 5.51
C THR A 142 -13.69 -7.25 6.41
N VAL A 143 -12.82 -8.24 6.29
CA VAL A 143 -12.80 -9.47 7.08
C VAL A 143 -11.61 -9.47 8.02
N LEU A 144 -11.82 -9.88 9.27
CA LEU A 144 -10.78 -10.33 10.19
C LEU A 144 -10.82 -11.86 10.26
N TYR A 145 -9.75 -12.49 9.81
CA TYR A 145 -9.61 -13.95 9.77
C TYR A 145 -8.68 -14.45 10.87
N ASP A 146 -9.03 -15.56 11.52
CA ASP A 146 -8.19 -16.22 12.52
C ASP A 146 -7.69 -17.58 11.98
N ILE A 147 -6.37 -17.66 11.78
CA ILE A 147 -5.71 -18.86 11.24
C ILE A 147 -5.86 -20.08 12.17
N LYS A 148 -5.81 -19.86 13.49
CA LYS A 148 -5.94 -20.97 14.47
C LYS A 148 -7.35 -21.54 14.50
N LYS A 149 -8.35 -20.66 14.41
CA LYS A 149 -9.77 -21.05 14.36
C LYS A 149 -10.20 -21.47 12.96
N ARG A 150 -9.41 -21.14 11.91
CA ARG A 150 -9.70 -21.39 10.49
C ARG A 150 -11.04 -20.79 10.06
N GLN A 151 -11.32 -19.56 10.51
CA GLN A 151 -12.60 -18.92 10.20
C GLN A 151 -12.50 -17.40 10.22
N ARG A 152 -13.44 -16.75 9.56
CA ARG A 152 -13.75 -15.35 9.70
C ARG A 152 -14.28 -15.10 11.11
N VAL A 153 -13.56 -14.33 11.93
CA VAL A 153 -13.97 -14.05 13.32
C VAL A 153 -14.74 -12.74 13.44
N LYS A 154 -14.59 -11.86 12.46
CA LYS A 154 -15.35 -10.61 12.37
C LYS A 154 -15.45 -10.13 10.92
N THR A 155 -16.58 -9.52 10.58
CA THR A 155 -16.79 -8.79 9.33
C THR A 155 -17.23 -7.37 9.64
N TYR A 156 -16.62 -6.41 8.93
CA TYR A 156 -16.96 -4.99 9.01
C TYR A 156 -17.74 -4.65 7.75
N HIS A 157 -19.04 -4.91 7.79
CA HIS A 157 -19.94 -4.81 6.64
C HIS A 157 -20.99 -3.71 6.88
N TYR A 158 -21.08 -2.79 5.94
CA TYR A 158 -22.04 -1.67 5.95
C TYR A 158 -22.92 -1.79 4.72
N PRO A 159 -24.14 -2.34 4.80
CA PRO A 159 -24.90 -2.84 3.64
C PRO A 159 -25.19 -1.82 2.54
N GLN A 160 -25.13 -0.53 2.84
CA GLN A 160 -25.40 0.55 1.89
C GLN A 160 -24.14 1.32 1.47
N GLN A 161 -22.95 0.88 1.89
CA GLN A 161 -21.69 1.58 1.65
C GLN A 161 -20.53 0.59 1.50
N SER A 162 -19.87 0.60 0.36
CA SER A 162 -18.77 -0.33 0.01
C SER A 162 -17.42 0.13 0.58
N PHE A 163 -17.31 0.26 1.92
CA PHE A 163 -16.04 0.59 2.57
C PHE A 163 -15.17 -0.65 2.78
N GLY A 164 -14.01 -0.68 2.13
CA GLY A 164 -12.98 -1.69 2.35
C GLY A 164 -11.75 -1.10 3.06
N ASN A 165 -11.06 -1.93 3.86
CA ASN A 165 -9.81 -1.57 4.52
C ASN A 165 -8.79 -1.04 3.50
N SER A 166 -8.18 0.09 3.82
CA SER A 166 -7.11 0.73 3.04
C SER A 166 -5.84 0.97 3.87
N GLY A 167 -5.82 0.51 5.12
CA GLY A 167 -4.66 0.59 6.01
C GLY A 167 -5.04 0.34 7.45
N VAL A 168 -4.42 -0.65 8.10
CA VAL A 168 -4.59 -0.94 9.52
C VAL A 168 -3.58 -0.12 10.33
N CYS A 169 -4.07 0.58 11.35
CA CYS A 169 -3.23 1.36 12.26
C CYS A 169 -2.20 0.46 12.95
N PRO A 170 -0.90 0.80 12.92
CA PRO A 170 0.16 -0.01 13.54
C PRO A 170 -0.04 -0.29 15.03
N VAL A 171 -0.74 0.58 15.75
CA VAL A 171 -1.09 0.40 17.17
C VAL A 171 -2.36 -0.43 17.39
N GLY A 172 -3.03 -0.88 16.31
CA GLY A 172 -4.09 -1.88 16.35
C GLY A 172 -5.47 -1.40 16.81
N LYS A 173 -5.71 -0.10 16.98
CA LYS A 173 -7.00 0.42 17.43
C LYS A 173 -8.00 0.58 16.29
N TYR A 174 -7.55 1.06 15.15
CA TYR A 174 -8.38 1.42 14.01
C TYR A 174 -7.85 0.85 12.70
N PHE A 175 -8.69 0.82 11.70
CA PHE A 175 -8.26 0.82 10.31
C PHE A 175 -8.97 1.92 9.52
N LEU A 176 -8.34 2.38 8.45
CA LEU A 176 -8.96 3.28 7.48
C LEU A 176 -9.70 2.46 6.43
N ALA A 177 -10.79 3.01 5.94
CA ALA A 177 -11.55 2.40 4.86
C ALA A 177 -11.94 3.45 3.82
N ILE A 178 -11.93 3.02 2.56
CA ILE A 178 -12.30 3.85 1.41
C ILE A 178 -13.28 3.09 0.51
N ASN A 179 -13.90 3.82 -0.39
CA ASN A 179 -14.81 3.28 -1.40
C ASN A 179 -14.03 2.68 -2.57
N TYR A 180 -13.82 1.36 -2.56
CA TYR A 180 -13.13 0.66 -3.64
C TYR A 180 -13.94 0.56 -4.93
N ALA A 181 -15.28 0.70 -4.86
CA ALA A 181 -16.13 0.77 -6.02
C ALA A 181 -15.95 2.11 -6.77
N ARG A 182 -15.91 3.23 -6.02
CA ARG A 182 -15.57 4.55 -6.57
C ARG A 182 -14.18 4.53 -7.21
N MET A 183 -13.22 3.93 -6.53
CA MET A 183 -11.88 3.79 -7.07
C MET A 183 -11.87 2.94 -8.35
N ALA A 184 -12.63 1.85 -8.43
CA ALA A 184 -12.74 1.03 -9.64
C ALA A 184 -13.32 1.81 -10.82
N ARG A 185 -14.32 2.68 -10.58
CA ARG A 185 -14.91 3.54 -11.61
C ARG A 185 -13.91 4.58 -12.13
N LEU A 186 -13.13 5.21 -11.23
CA LEU A 186 -12.24 6.33 -11.56
C LEU A 186 -10.80 5.89 -11.89
N ARG A 187 -10.38 4.73 -11.37
CA ARG A 187 -9.08 4.12 -11.63
C ARG A 187 -9.16 2.59 -11.56
N PRO A 188 -9.64 1.91 -12.60
CA PRO A 188 -9.97 0.47 -12.58
C PRO A 188 -8.90 -0.46 -12.03
N VAL A 189 -7.61 -0.16 -12.28
CA VAL A 189 -6.48 -1.03 -11.89
C VAL A 189 -6.29 -1.16 -10.37
N THR A 190 -6.86 -0.26 -9.57
CA THR A 190 -6.66 -0.21 -8.11
C THR A 190 -7.95 -0.39 -7.30
N GLY A 191 -9.11 -0.34 -7.95
CA GLY A 191 -10.38 -0.63 -7.30
C GLY A 191 -10.80 -2.09 -7.46
N TYR A 192 -11.96 -2.42 -6.94
CA TYR A 192 -12.57 -3.74 -7.13
C TYR A 192 -13.72 -3.61 -8.13
N LYS A 193 -13.48 -4.13 -9.32
CA LYS A 193 -14.43 -4.03 -10.45
C LYS A 193 -15.79 -4.63 -10.07
N ASP A 194 -16.86 -4.08 -10.64
CA ASP A 194 -18.25 -4.51 -10.43
C ASP A 194 -18.73 -4.41 -8.96
N SER A 195 -18.09 -3.57 -8.15
CA SER A 195 -18.54 -3.26 -6.80
C SER A 195 -19.59 -2.14 -6.79
N PHE A 196 -20.41 -2.11 -5.74
CA PHE A 196 -21.49 -1.14 -5.56
C PHE A 196 -20.94 0.23 -5.12
N ASP A 197 -21.03 1.25 -5.98
CA ASP A 197 -20.67 2.64 -5.65
C ASP A 197 -21.95 3.44 -5.33
N TRP A 198 -22.22 3.65 -4.02
CA TRP A 198 -23.41 4.39 -3.56
C TRP A 198 -23.35 5.89 -3.85
N ALA A 199 -22.18 6.41 -4.15
CA ALA A 199 -21.95 7.83 -4.38
C ALA A 199 -21.51 8.13 -5.82
N ALA A 200 -21.87 7.27 -6.78
CA ALA A 200 -21.43 7.36 -8.17
C ALA A 200 -21.77 8.69 -8.85
N ASP A 201 -22.95 9.23 -8.57
CA ASP A 201 -23.47 10.44 -9.22
C ASP A 201 -23.02 11.75 -8.56
N VAL A 202 -22.25 11.67 -7.46
CA VAL A 202 -21.80 12.86 -6.73
C VAL A 202 -20.28 13.01 -6.85
N PRO A 203 -19.77 14.09 -7.45
CA PRO A 203 -18.35 14.32 -7.65
C PRO A 203 -17.54 14.31 -6.36
N ALA A 204 -17.98 15.06 -5.34
CA ALA A 204 -17.36 15.15 -4.02
C ALA A 204 -18.40 14.95 -2.91
N PRO A 205 -18.82 13.71 -2.61
CA PRO A 205 -19.87 13.43 -1.64
C PRO A 205 -19.43 13.69 -0.19
N LYS A 206 -20.42 14.03 0.65
CA LYS A 206 -20.20 14.26 2.10
C LYS A 206 -20.19 12.96 2.92
N ASP A 207 -20.71 11.88 2.37
CA ASP A 207 -20.84 10.56 3.01
C ASP A 207 -19.86 9.52 2.45
N ASP A 208 -18.92 9.96 1.60
CA ASP A 208 -17.81 9.17 1.06
C ASP A 208 -16.48 9.92 1.24
N GLY A 209 -15.38 9.18 1.34
CA GLY A 209 -14.04 9.72 1.60
C GLY A 209 -13.17 8.72 2.36
N ILE A 210 -12.51 9.17 3.43
CA ILE A 210 -11.80 8.31 4.37
C ILE A 210 -12.68 8.08 5.59
N ALA A 211 -13.11 6.85 5.80
CA ALA A 211 -13.72 6.42 7.05
C ALA A 211 -12.66 5.83 7.99
N ILE A 212 -12.83 6.01 9.28
CA ILE A 212 -12.08 5.35 10.35
C ILE A 212 -12.99 4.37 11.06
N ILE A 213 -12.52 3.13 11.25
CA ILE A 213 -13.30 2.05 11.82
C ILE A 213 -12.56 1.51 13.04
N ASP A 214 -13.27 1.46 14.17
CA ASP A 214 -12.76 0.86 15.39
C ASP A 214 -12.75 -0.67 15.24
N ILE A 215 -11.58 -1.28 15.46
CA ILE A 215 -11.40 -2.72 15.25
C ILE A 215 -12.20 -3.54 16.25
N GLU A 216 -12.31 -3.08 17.50
CA GLU A 216 -12.99 -3.81 18.55
C GLU A 216 -14.52 -3.72 18.41
N THR A 217 -15.05 -2.53 18.25
CA THR A 217 -16.51 -2.30 18.20
C THR A 217 -17.09 -2.47 16.79
N GLY A 218 -16.34 -2.13 15.75
CA GLY A 218 -16.83 -2.01 14.37
C GLY A 218 -17.55 -0.67 14.12
N GLU A 219 -17.48 0.27 15.06
CA GLU A 219 -18.01 1.60 14.84
C GLU A 219 -17.28 2.30 13.72
N LYS A 220 -18.04 2.84 12.76
CA LYS A 220 -17.52 3.58 11.61
C LYS A 220 -17.81 5.07 11.79
N LYS A 221 -16.78 5.91 11.62
CA LYS A 221 -16.90 7.37 11.56
C LYS A 221 -16.28 7.89 10.26
N MET A 222 -16.87 8.92 9.66
CA MET A 222 -16.22 9.66 8.58
C MET A 222 -15.11 10.51 9.19
N LEU A 223 -13.85 10.21 8.81
CA LEU A 223 -12.69 10.99 9.24
C LEU A 223 -12.55 12.26 8.41
N LEU A 224 -12.71 12.12 7.08
CA LEU A 224 -12.61 13.22 6.13
C LEU A 224 -13.41 12.88 4.87
N SER A 225 -14.44 13.67 4.56
CA SER A 225 -15.26 13.48 3.36
C SER A 225 -14.62 14.06 2.10
N PHE A 226 -15.05 13.59 0.92
CA PHE A 226 -14.61 14.21 -0.35
C PHE A 226 -15.08 15.68 -0.45
N GLU A 227 -16.23 16.04 0.10
CA GLU A 227 -16.67 17.44 0.18
C GLU A 227 -15.66 18.29 0.95
N GLN A 228 -15.23 17.84 2.14
CA GLN A 228 -14.22 18.54 2.94
C GLN A 228 -12.86 18.61 2.24
N MET A 229 -12.49 17.53 1.52
CA MET A 229 -11.27 17.51 0.73
C MET A 229 -11.32 18.55 -0.41
N ALA A 230 -12.44 18.58 -1.19
CA ALA A 230 -12.63 19.56 -2.25
C ALA A 230 -12.49 21.00 -1.72
N GLN A 231 -13.19 21.31 -0.63
CA GLN A 231 -13.11 22.63 0.02
C GLN A 231 -11.69 22.98 0.48
N GLY A 232 -10.96 22.00 1.04
CA GLY A 232 -9.58 22.19 1.46
C GLY A 232 -8.63 22.41 0.30
N LEU A 233 -8.81 21.68 -0.79
CA LEU A 233 -8.05 21.83 -2.03
C LEU A 233 -8.28 23.20 -2.67
N GLU A 234 -9.53 23.62 -2.81
CA GLU A 234 -9.90 24.92 -3.40
C GLU A 234 -9.32 26.09 -2.61
N ARG A 235 -9.37 26.04 -1.27
CA ARG A 235 -8.74 27.06 -0.40
C ARG A 235 -7.23 27.17 -0.60
N ASN A 236 -6.58 26.10 -1.10
CA ASN A 236 -5.16 26.08 -1.41
C ASN A 236 -4.87 26.28 -2.93
N GLY A 237 -5.87 26.72 -3.71
CA GLY A 237 -5.69 27.07 -5.12
C GLY A 237 -5.72 25.90 -6.10
N PHE A 238 -6.14 24.70 -5.66
CA PHE A 238 -6.29 23.55 -6.56
C PHE A 238 -7.69 23.53 -7.17
N ASP A 239 -7.78 23.19 -8.46
CA ASP A 239 -9.04 23.08 -9.19
C ASP A 239 -9.75 21.77 -8.85
N ALA A 240 -10.47 21.74 -7.72
CA ALA A 240 -11.19 20.56 -7.23
C ALA A 240 -12.72 20.64 -7.41
N LYS A 241 -13.25 21.83 -7.80
CA LYS A 241 -14.67 22.06 -7.92
C LYS A 241 -15.32 21.15 -8.98
N ASP A 242 -16.41 20.50 -8.58
CA ASP A 242 -17.21 19.61 -9.45
C ASP A 242 -16.40 18.47 -10.10
N ARG A 243 -15.29 18.05 -9.45
CA ARG A 243 -14.47 16.91 -9.92
C ARG A 243 -14.81 15.63 -9.16
N ASN A 244 -14.83 14.53 -9.89
CA ASN A 244 -14.90 13.21 -9.29
C ASN A 244 -13.57 12.91 -8.55
N LEU A 245 -13.58 13.16 -7.23
CA LEU A 245 -12.40 12.91 -6.41
C LEU A 245 -12.33 11.44 -5.98
N PHE A 246 -11.11 10.93 -5.86
CA PHE A 246 -10.83 9.63 -5.29
C PHE A 246 -9.49 9.61 -4.54
N ILE A 247 -9.30 8.61 -3.69
CA ILE A 247 -8.08 8.37 -2.93
C ILE A 247 -7.55 7.00 -3.32
N ASN A 248 -6.24 6.89 -3.56
CA ASN A 248 -5.62 5.64 -3.95
C ASN A 248 -4.85 4.95 -2.82
N HIS A 249 -4.27 5.72 -1.89
CA HIS A 249 -3.46 5.23 -0.78
C HIS A 249 -3.76 6.04 0.47
N THR A 250 -3.88 5.35 1.60
CA THR A 250 -3.97 5.96 2.93
C THR A 250 -2.87 5.36 3.79
N LEU A 251 -1.88 6.17 4.13
CA LEU A 251 -0.66 5.71 4.78
C LEU A 251 -0.64 6.15 6.23
N TRP A 252 -0.72 5.20 7.16
CA TRP A 252 -0.56 5.46 8.58
C TRP A 252 0.89 5.81 8.93
N SER A 253 1.09 6.83 9.76
CA SER A 253 2.38 7.00 10.44
C SER A 253 2.65 5.81 11.37
N ARG A 254 3.93 5.53 11.64
CA ARG A 254 4.34 4.36 12.44
C ARG A 254 3.84 4.42 13.89
N ASP A 255 3.59 5.61 14.41
CA ASP A 255 2.98 5.86 15.72
C ASP A 255 1.45 5.90 15.71
N GLY A 256 0.83 5.78 14.52
CA GLY A 256 -0.62 5.80 14.34
C GLY A 256 -1.28 7.15 14.60
N GLN A 257 -0.54 8.26 14.56
CA GLN A 257 -1.07 9.61 14.84
C GLN A 257 -1.47 10.37 13.58
N TRP A 258 -0.86 10.04 12.43
CA TRP A 258 -1.05 10.74 11.18
C TRP A 258 -1.44 9.80 10.05
N ILE A 259 -2.16 10.34 9.08
CA ILE A 259 -2.48 9.71 7.81
C ILE A 259 -1.99 10.63 6.69
N TYR A 260 -1.21 10.06 5.76
CA TYR A 260 -0.78 10.71 4.54
C TYR A 260 -1.47 10.04 3.34
N PHE A 261 -1.95 10.81 2.39
CA PHE A 261 -2.71 10.30 1.26
C PHE A 261 -2.66 11.25 0.06
N PHE A 262 -3.09 10.75 -1.11
CA PHE A 262 -3.21 11.55 -2.31
C PHE A 262 -4.67 11.68 -2.71
N VAL A 263 -5.15 12.92 -2.85
CA VAL A 263 -6.45 13.21 -3.47
C VAL A 263 -6.24 13.39 -4.96
N ARG A 264 -7.02 12.65 -5.74
CA ARG A 264 -6.90 12.58 -7.20
C ARG A 264 -8.24 12.85 -7.87
N GLY A 265 -8.17 13.34 -9.14
CA GLY A 265 -9.34 13.58 -9.98
C GLY A 265 -8.95 13.84 -11.42
N GLY A 266 -9.86 13.65 -12.36
CA GLY A 266 -9.62 13.86 -13.79
C GLY A 266 -8.60 12.90 -14.39
N TRP A 267 -8.51 11.68 -13.85
CA TRP A 267 -7.50 10.71 -14.25
C TRP A 267 -8.04 9.68 -15.24
N LYS A 268 -7.20 9.25 -16.18
CA LYS A 268 -7.38 8.21 -17.22
C LYS A 268 -8.83 7.89 -17.67
N SER A 269 -9.68 7.40 -16.80
CA SER A 269 -11.05 6.97 -17.08
C SER A 269 -12.11 8.04 -16.83
N ASP A 270 -11.74 9.13 -16.17
CA ASP A 270 -12.64 10.25 -15.86
C ASP A 270 -11.98 11.59 -16.23
N LYS A 271 -11.62 11.70 -17.52
CA LYS A 271 -11.05 12.95 -18.07
C LYS A 271 -12.15 13.97 -18.28
N ASP A 272 -12.11 15.05 -17.52
CA ASP A 272 -13.00 16.19 -17.61
C ASP A 272 -12.45 17.35 -18.47
N GLY A 273 -11.40 17.09 -19.23
CA GLY A 273 -10.72 18.08 -20.08
C GLY A 273 -9.78 19.03 -19.35
N ARG A 274 -9.71 18.92 -18.01
CA ARG A 274 -8.80 19.70 -17.17
C ARG A 274 -7.51 18.92 -16.87
N GLU A 275 -6.49 19.60 -16.35
CA GLU A 275 -5.27 18.94 -15.86
C GLU A 275 -5.61 17.96 -14.72
N ALA A 276 -4.96 16.80 -14.74
CA ALA A 276 -5.20 15.77 -13.73
C ALA A 276 -4.76 16.25 -12.33
N LEU A 277 -5.65 16.12 -11.37
CA LEU A 277 -5.38 16.43 -9.98
C LEU A 277 -4.65 15.27 -9.30
N ASN A 278 -3.54 15.54 -8.61
CA ASN A 278 -2.80 14.59 -7.79
C ASN A 278 -2.12 15.34 -6.65
N VAL A 279 -2.86 15.55 -5.56
CA VAL A 279 -2.44 16.41 -4.46
C VAL A 279 -2.15 15.60 -3.21
N ALA A 280 -0.95 15.78 -2.67
CA ALA A 280 -0.52 15.18 -1.41
C ALA A 280 -1.18 15.89 -0.22
N CYS A 281 -1.77 15.11 0.67
CA CYS A 281 -2.52 15.58 1.82
C CYS A 281 -2.13 14.81 3.08
N SER A 282 -2.39 15.40 4.24
CA SER A 282 -2.29 14.72 5.53
C SER A 282 -3.40 15.16 6.49
N ILE A 283 -3.70 14.30 7.46
CA ILE A 283 -4.67 14.57 8.54
C ILE A 283 -4.26 13.80 9.79
N LYS A 284 -4.56 14.33 10.97
CA LYS A 284 -4.44 13.58 12.22
C LYS A 284 -5.56 12.54 12.37
N VAL A 285 -5.28 11.51 13.16
CA VAL A 285 -6.21 10.41 13.43
C VAL A 285 -7.51 10.88 14.11
N ASP A 286 -7.48 12.00 14.82
CA ASP A 286 -8.64 12.62 15.45
C ASP A 286 -9.47 13.51 14.50
N GLY A 287 -9.08 13.61 13.22
CA GLY A 287 -9.71 14.45 12.21
C GLY A 287 -9.25 15.90 12.21
N SER A 288 -8.35 16.28 13.10
CA SER A 288 -7.79 17.63 13.14
C SER A 288 -6.63 17.79 12.16
N GLN A 289 -6.22 19.04 11.93
CA GLN A 289 -5.03 19.40 11.14
C GLN A 289 -5.02 18.79 9.73
N PHE A 290 -6.16 18.85 9.03
CA PHE A 290 -6.18 18.53 7.61
C PHE A 290 -5.35 19.56 6.83
N VAL A 291 -4.34 19.06 6.11
CA VAL A 291 -3.45 19.84 5.24
C VAL A 291 -3.57 19.32 3.82
N ALA A 292 -3.96 20.18 2.89
CA ALA A 292 -3.92 19.93 1.45
C ALA A 292 -2.73 20.66 0.82
N GLY A 293 -2.11 20.05 -0.19
CA GLY A 293 -1.03 20.68 -0.95
C GLY A 293 0.33 20.62 -0.27
N HIS A 294 0.72 19.46 0.24
CA HIS A 294 2.14 19.22 0.52
C HIS A 294 2.95 19.23 -0.77
N GLN A 295 4.25 19.53 -0.64
CA GLN A 295 5.18 19.28 -1.75
C GLN A 295 5.02 17.83 -2.22
N HIS A 296 4.96 17.62 -3.52
CA HIS A 296 4.87 16.28 -4.08
C HIS A 296 6.16 15.51 -3.80
N ILE A 297 6.03 14.44 -3.03
CA ILE A 297 7.10 13.48 -2.77
C ILE A 297 6.74 12.20 -3.52
N GLY A 298 7.51 11.88 -4.55
CA GLY A 298 7.30 10.77 -5.45
C GLY A 298 7.90 9.46 -4.95
N GLY A 299 7.88 8.42 -5.81
CA GLY A 299 8.49 7.13 -5.54
C GLY A 299 7.77 6.32 -4.46
N HIS A 300 6.43 6.43 -4.37
CA HIS A 300 5.60 5.76 -3.37
C HIS A 300 6.12 6.00 -1.95
N PRO A 301 5.93 7.22 -1.39
CA PRO A 301 6.52 7.61 -0.12
C PRO A 301 6.11 6.68 1.03
N GLU A 302 7.05 6.45 1.95
CA GLU A 302 6.89 5.61 3.12
C GLU A 302 7.13 6.41 4.40
N TRP A 303 6.37 6.14 5.44
CA TRP A 303 6.58 6.77 6.75
C TRP A 303 7.89 6.33 7.40
N TYR A 304 8.66 7.29 7.90
CA TYR A 304 9.95 7.08 8.55
C TYR A 304 9.84 7.23 10.07
N GLN A 305 9.94 8.45 10.59
CA GLN A 305 9.89 8.75 12.02
C GLN A 305 9.00 9.96 12.28
N GLY A 306 8.15 9.89 13.30
CA GLY A 306 7.27 10.99 13.70
C GLY A 306 6.45 11.52 12.51
N THR A 307 6.68 12.78 12.14
CA THR A 307 6.04 13.45 11.02
C THR A 307 6.80 13.34 9.68
N GLN A 308 7.79 12.48 9.58
CA GLN A 308 8.66 12.37 8.42
C GLN A 308 8.26 11.22 7.49
N ILE A 309 8.30 11.50 6.19
CA ILE A 309 8.15 10.51 5.11
C ILE A 309 9.42 10.49 4.26
N ILE A 310 9.77 9.33 3.73
CA ILE A 310 10.83 9.15 2.73
C ILE A 310 10.18 9.00 1.36
N GLY A 311 10.77 9.60 0.34
CA GLY A 311 10.36 9.46 -1.05
C GLY A 311 11.35 10.16 -1.97
N SER A 312 10.93 10.52 -3.18
CA SER A 312 11.78 11.21 -4.15
C SER A 312 11.35 12.65 -4.39
N SER A 313 12.30 13.51 -4.57
CA SER A 313 12.10 14.88 -5.05
C SER A 313 13.33 15.35 -5.83
N GLU A 314 13.12 16.02 -6.97
CA GLU A 314 14.19 16.56 -7.81
C GLU A 314 15.30 15.54 -8.10
N ASN A 315 14.92 14.32 -8.44
CA ASN A 315 15.85 13.22 -8.71
C ASN A 315 16.78 12.86 -7.53
N ARG A 316 16.32 13.07 -6.30
CA ARG A 316 17.02 12.71 -5.05
C ARG A 316 16.10 11.93 -4.12
N GLN A 317 16.67 10.99 -3.37
CA GLN A 317 15.96 10.36 -2.25
C GLN A 317 15.96 11.33 -1.07
N VAL A 318 14.79 11.64 -0.54
CA VAL A 318 14.63 12.72 0.46
C VAL A 318 13.82 12.28 1.65
N VAL A 319 14.03 12.93 2.79
CA VAL A 319 13.15 12.92 3.95
C VAL A 319 12.40 14.25 3.98
N TYR A 320 11.08 14.18 3.89
CA TYR A 320 10.17 15.33 3.97
C TYR A 320 9.42 15.30 5.29
N ASP A 321 9.40 16.41 6.00
CA ASP A 321 8.65 16.58 7.24
C ASP A 321 7.31 17.26 6.93
N ILE A 322 6.19 16.53 7.16
CA ILE A 322 4.86 17.04 6.85
C ILE A 322 4.41 18.18 7.79
N ALA A 323 4.88 18.20 9.04
CA ALA A 323 4.56 19.26 9.99
C ALA A 323 5.33 20.56 9.66
N GLN A 324 6.60 20.43 9.27
CA GLN A 324 7.44 21.57 8.84
C GLN A 324 7.19 21.94 7.37
N ARG A 325 6.53 21.07 6.59
CA ARG A 325 6.26 21.23 5.15
C ARG A 325 7.52 21.48 4.32
N LYS A 326 8.63 20.81 4.65
CA LYS A 326 9.91 20.96 3.94
C LYS A 326 10.73 19.68 3.89
N ILE A 327 11.61 19.56 2.92
CA ILE A 327 12.65 18.55 2.89
C ILE A 327 13.67 18.88 3.99
N VAL A 328 13.90 17.93 4.90
CA VAL A 328 14.80 18.06 6.05
C VAL A 328 16.12 17.34 5.86
N ARG A 329 16.17 16.35 4.95
CA ARG A 329 17.38 15.58 4.68
C ARG A 329 17.35 14.99 3.27
N THR A 330 18.52 14.88 2.62
CA THR A 330 18.73 14.03 1.45
C THR A 330 19.42 12.74 1.89
N LEU A 331 19.00 11.61 1.32
CA LEU A 331 19.56 10.29 1.60
C LEU A 331 20.41 9.83 0.43
N GLY A 332 21.64 9.41 0.72
CA GLY A 332 22.57 8.93 -0.30
C GLY A 332 22.85 9.98 -1.40
N ASN A 333 23.22 9.48 -2.56
CA ASN A 333 23.50 10.28 -3.76
C ASN A 333 23.08 9.52 -5.03
N ALA A 334 23.37 10.05 -6.21
CA ALA A 334 23.03 9.43 -7.49
C ALA A 334 23.76 8.09 -7.75
N ILE A 335 24.83 7.78 -7.04
CA ILE A 335 25.52 6.48 -7.10
C ILE A 335 24.71 5.44 -6.34
N VAL A 336 24.24 5.80 -5.14
CA VAL A 336 23.42 4.92 -4.26
C VAL A 336 22.00 4.77 -4.79
N PHE A 337 21.40 5.89 -5.22
CA PHE A 337 20.06 5.93 -5.77
C PHE A 337 20.06 6.58 -7.16
N PRO A 338 20.42 5.85 -8.22
CA PRO A 338 20.45 6.40 -9.57
C PRO A 338 19.05 6.75 -10.10
N LYS A 339 18.01 6.15 -9.54
CA LYS A 339 16.59 6.43 -9.83
C LYS A 339 15.77 6.40 -8.54
N PRO A 340 15.78 7.49 -7.78
CA PRO A 340 15.08 7.55 -6.48
C PRO A 340 13.55 7.52 -6.59
N GLU A 341 12.98 7.59 -7.79
CA GLU A 341 11.54 7.46 -8.06
C GLU A 341 11.04 6.01 -8.04
N GLY A 342 11.90 5.03 -7.75
CA GLY A 342 11.50 3.63 -7.59
C GLY A 342 10.63 3.41 -6.35
N ASP A 343 10.04 2.22 -6.28
CA ASP A 343 9.25 1.80 -5.12
C ASP A 343 10.18 1.63 -3.92
N ILE A 344 9.83 2.29 -2.83
CA ILE A 344 10.59 2.21 -1.58
C ILE A 344 9.88 1.38 -0.54
N SER A 345 10.68 0.78 0.35
CA SER A 345 10.20 -0.01 1.48
C SER A 345 11.13 0.17 2.67
N LEU A 346 10.55 0.34 3.85
CA LEU A 346 11.30 0.36 5.10
C LEU A 346 11.14 -0.95 5.85
N SER A 347 12.23 -1.43 6.45
CA SER A 347 12.15 -2.55 7.38
C SER A 347 11.20 -2.23 8.54
N PRO A 348 10.58 -3.24 9.18
CA PRO A 348 9.67 -3.01 10.31
C PRO A 348 10.30 -2.22 11.47
N ASP A 349 11.61 -2.36 11.69
CA ASP A 349 12.36 -1.59 12.69
C ASP A 349 12.77 -0.18 12.20
N GLY A 350 12.51 0.16 10.94
CA GLY A 350 12.82 1.46 10.34
C GLY A 350 14.30 1.71 10.06
N LYS A 351 15.16 0.71 10.22
CA LYS A 351 16.61 0.85 10.06
C LYS A 351 17.11 0.70 8.64
N TRP A 352 16.40 -0.06 7.81
CA TRP A 352 16.78 -0.34 6.44
C TRP A 352 15.78 0.27 5.47
N LEU A 353 16.28 0.95 4.47
CA LEU A 353 15.53 1.42 3.32
C LEU A 353 15.95 0.61 2.09
N ILE A 354 14.97 0.09 1.37
CA ILE A 354 15.15 -0.51 0.05
C ILE A 354 14.43 0.35 -0.97
N ASN A 355 15.11 0.66 -2.08
CA ASN A 355 14.52 1.28 -3.26
C ASN A 355 14.64 0.32 -4.43
N GLY A 356 13.53 0.00 -5.06
CA GLY A 356 13.46 -0.87 -6.23
C GLY A 356 13.00 -0.11 -7.46
N HIS A 357 13.67 -0.26 -8.58
CA HIS A 357 13.21 0.29 -9.84
C HIS A 357 13.44 -0.67 -11.01
N ASN A 358 12.61 -0.51 -12.02
CA ASN A 358 12.72 -1.25 -13.27
C ASN A 358 13.53 -0.46 -14.31
N ASN A 359 14.38 -1.15 -15.05
CA ASN A 359 15.01 -0.64 -16.26
C ASN A 359 14.88 -1.67 -17.39
N LYS A 360 15.38 -1.33 -18.60
CA LYS A 360 15.29 -2.24 -19.77
C LYS A 360 15.99 -3.60 -19.56
N ALA A 361 16.95 -3.67 -18.63
CA ALA A 361 17.71 -4.88 -18.32
C ALA A 361 17.09 -5.73 -17.20
N GLY A 362 16.11 -5.19 -16.43
CA GLY A 362 15.47 -5.88 -15.33
C GLY A 362 15.16 -4.98 -14.13
N PHE A 363 14.97 -5.62 -12.97
CA PHE A 363 14.76 -4.92 -11.71
C PHE A 363 16.06 -4.74 -10.95
N ASN A 364 16.27 -3.54 -10.41
CA ASN A 364 17.39 -3.21 -9.55
C ASN A 364 16.87 -2.83 -8.17
N PHE A 365 17.54 -3.33 -7.13
CA PHE A 365 17.25 -2.99 -5.75
C PHE A 365 18.48 -2.36 -5.10
N TYR A 366 18.27 -1.24 -4.43
CA TYR A 366 19.29 -0.52 -3.67
C TYR A 366 18.86 -0.48 -2.21
N SER A 367 19.79 -0.73 -1.29
CA SER A 367 19.50 -0.66 0.13
C SER A 367 20.50 0.21 0.87
N ILE A 368 20.02 0.92 1.89
CA ILE A 368 20.87 1.63 2.85
C ILE A 368 20.42 1.35 4.27
N ASN A 369 21.38 1.37 5.18
CA ASN A 369 21.11 1.41 6.63
C ASN A 369 20.87 2.86 7.04
N LEU A 370 19.72 3.13 7.67
CA LEU A 370 19.34 4.46 8.17
C LEU A 370 19.68 4.66 9.65
N GLY A 371 20.17 3.61 10.32
CA GLY A 371 20.26 3.53 11.78
C GLY A 371 21.51 4.15 12.39
N GLU A 372 22.31 4.90 11.62
CA GLU A 372 23.53 5.54 12.13
C GLU A 372 23.74 6.91 11.54
#